data_cc1fbf658db8fa84e70e10bb5707c562
#
_entry.id   cc1fbf658db8fa84e70e10bb5707c562
#
_cell.length_a   1.000
_cell.length_b   1.000
_cell.length_c   1.000
_cell.angle_alpha   90.00
_cell.angle_beta   90.00
_cell.angle_gamma   90.00
#
_symmetry.space_group_name_H-M   'P 1'
#
loop_
_entity.id
_entity.type
_entity.pdbx_description
1 polymer ?
#
loop_
_entity_poly.entity_id
_entity_poly.type
_entity_poly.pdbx_seq_one_letter_code
_entity_poly.pdbx_strand_id
1 'polypeptide(L)'
;NPFLEAFGNAKTLMNDNSSRFGKFLRILYREGHIVGASMETYLLEKGRIVGQGPMERGYHIFYQMCQGLSSAEKSKLGLQPATAYKMLIQGGARAVNVDSIDDAKDFREARAAMTTVGIDASQQWELFQILAGLLELNNVEWKSTGRGSAGATVKGVPSTAVMQAKVANKAVLAKAAELLGLRSDSGPLGLEYQLSMRMNDSASKTGSVIYRALDPVQCRDAIAALTKHTYSIVFDWLIVQINDRLKPEMGDDPQSYIGILDIFGFEIFEH
;
A
#
# COMPACT_ATOMS: atom_id res chain seq x y z
N ASN A 1 7.33 5.65 17.45
CA ASN A 1 7.46 6.25 16.11
C ASN A 1 6.08 6.30 15.42
N PRO A 2 5.31 7.42 15.62
CA PRO A 2 3.89 7.48 15.23
C PRO A 2 3.64 7.16 13.75
N PHE A 3 4.49 7.65 12.82
CA PHE A 3 4.22 7.37 11.41
C PHE A 3 4.56 5.93 10.98
N LEU A 4 5.56 5.28 11.58
CA LEU A 4 5.76 3.86 11.33
C LEU A 4 4.61 3.01 11.86
N GLU A 5 4.02 3.39 13.00
CA GLU A 5 2.81 2.74 13.50
C GLU A 5 1.64 2.97 12.55
N ALA A 6 1.47 4.18 12.02
CA ALA A 6 0.44 4.46 11.04
C ALA A 6 0.52 3.53 9.81
N PHE A 7 1.73 3.27 9.31
CA PHE A 7 1.96 2.46 8.11
C PHE A 7 2.21 0.97 8.37
N GLY A 8 2.56 0.57 9.58
CA GLY A 8 2.95 -0.81 9.88
C GLY A 8 2.14 -1.49 10.97
N ASN A 9 1.27 -0.76 11.68
CA ASN A 9 0.39 -1.33 12.69
C ASN A 9 -1.06 -1.34 12.21
N ALA A 10 -1.84 -2.24 12.78
CA ALA A 10 -3.25 -2.40 12.50
C ALA A 10 -4.01 -2.87 13.75
N LYS A 11 -5.33 -2.61 13.76
CA LYS A 11 -6.21 -3.23 14.74
C LYS A 11 -6.40 -4.71 14.41
N THR A 12 -6.17 -5.55 15.42
CA THR A 12 -6.51 -6.98 15.43
C THR A 12 -7.59 -7.26 16.49
N LEU A 13 -8.05 -8.51 16.56
CA LEU A 13 -9.01 -8.92 17.59
C LEU A 13 -8.47 -8.71 19.01
N MET A 14 -7.16 -8.91 19.21
CA MET A 14 -6.52 -8.91 20.53
C MET A 14 -5.87 -7.58 20.90
N ASN A 15 -5.60 -6.71 19.90
CA ASN A 15 -4.88 -5.45 20.13
C ASN A 15 -5.27 -4.42 19.09
N ASP A 16 -5.69 -3.26 19.54
CA ASP A 16 -6.10 -2.15 18.65
C ASP A 16 -4.92 -1.47 17.94
N ASN A 17 -3.67 -1.76 18.34
CA ASN A 17 -2.45 -1.22 17.73
C ASN A 17 -1.36 -2.29 17.61
N SER A 18 -1.64 -3.38 16.90
CA SER A 18 -0.70 -4.48 16.70
C SER A 18 0.30 -4.19 15.60
N SER A 19 1.60 -4.29 15.90
CA SER A 19 2.67 -4.22 14.89
C SER A 19 2.56 -5.41 13.92
N ARG A 20 2.54 -5.11 12.61
CA ARG A 20 2.47 -6.13 11.54
C ARG A 20 3.75 -6.23 10.74
N PHE A 21 4.87 -5.83 11.33
CA PHE A 21 6.23 -5.98 10.80
C PHE A 21 7.21 -6.13 11.96
N GLY A 22 8.32 -6.82 11.71
CA GLY A 22 9.45 -6.86 12.64
C GLY A 22 10.41 -5.71 12.37
N LYS A 23 11.08 -5.18 13.39
CA LYS A 23 12.14 -4.19 13.24
C LYS A 23 13.35 -4.53 14.08
N PHE A 24 14.52 -4.21 13.55
CA PHE A 24 15.78 -4.28 14.26
C PHE A 24 16.45 -2.91 14.20
N LEU A 25 16.59 -2.29 15.35
CA LEU A 25 17.23 -0.99 15.53
C LEU A 25 18.63 -1.19 16.06
N ARG A 26 19.65 -0.67 15.35
CA ARG A 26 21.02 -0.56 15.85
C ARG A 26 21.26 0.86 16.32
N ILE A 27 21.58 1.04 17.59
CA ILE A 27 22.07 2.30 18.15
C ILE A 27 23.59 2.25 18.04
N LEU A 28 24.15 3.18 17.28
CA LEU A 28 25.56 3.20 16.90
C LEU A 28 26.38 4.04 17.88
N TYR A 29 27.51 3.49 18.30
CA TYR A 29 28.38 4.12 19.29
C TYR A 29 29.80 4.30 18.76
N ARG A 30 30.41 5.41 19.18
CA ARG A 30 31.86 5.69 19.08
C ARG A 30 32.33 6.29 20.39
N GLU A 31 33.40 5.73 20.96
CA GLU A 31 34.02 6.19 22.22
C GLU A 31 33.03 6.38 23.36
N GLY A 32 32.00 5.50 23.44
CA GLY A 32 30.95 5.55 24.46
C GLY A 32 29.82 6.53 24.19
N HIS A 33 29.86 7.30 23.11
CA HIS A 33 28.82 8.25 22.71
C HIS A 33 27.95 7.69 21.59
N ILE A 34 26.64 8.00 21.59
CA ILE A 34 25.73 7.70 20.48
C ILE A 34 26.06 8.63 19.32
N VAL A 35 26.44 8.05 18.16
CA VAL A 35 26.76 8.81 16.95
C VAL A 35 25.67 8.70 15.88
N GLY A 36 24.73 7.76 16.02
CA GLY A 36 23.64 7.58 15.09
C GLY A 36 22.85 6.33 15.36
N ALA A 37 21.98 5.97 14.43
CA ALA A 37 21.27 4.69 14.45
C ALA A 37 20.98 4.20 13.03
N SER A 38 20.65 2.91 12.90
CA SER A 38 20.10 2.34 11.67
C SER A 38 18.97 1.37 11.99
N MET A 39 17.97 1.31 11.11
CA MET A 39 16.80 0.47 11.25
C MET A 39 16.65 -0.45 10.04
N GLU A 40 16.40 -1.72 10.31
CA GLU A 40 15.98 -2.71 9.32
C GLU A 40 14.58 -3.18 9.69
N THR A 41 13.77 -3.47 8.67
CA THR A 41 12.42 -4.02 8.87
C THR A 41 12.28 -5.35 8.16
N TYR A 42 11.44 -6.21 8.71
CA TYR A 42 11.25 -7.57 8.23
C TYR A 42 9.75 -7.90 8.18
N LEU A 43 9.36 -8.70 7.19
CA LEU A 43 8.10 -9.43 7.15
C LEU A 43 6.84 -8.54 7.31
N LEU A 44 6.78 -7.38 6.62
CA LEU A 44 5.54 -6.61 6.56
C LEU A 44 4.40 -7.52 6.07
N GLU A 45 3.31 -7.61 6.84
CA GLU A 45 2.13 -8.43 6.50
C GLU A 45 1.36 -7.83 5.31
N LYS A 46 1.86 -8.10 4.10
CA LYS A 46 1.29 -7.52 2.86
C LYS A 46 -0.16 -7.94 2.59
N GLY A 47 -0.58 -9.09 3.11
CA GLY A 47 -1.96 -9.57 3.00
C GLY A 47 -2.98 -8.61 3.60
N ARG A 48 -2.65 -8.02 4.74
CA ARG A 48 -3.50 -7.10 5.49
C ARG A 48 -3.86 -5.80 4.75
N ILE A 49 -3.06 -5.44 3.74
CA ILE A 49 -3.34 -4.25 2.93
C ILE A 49 -4.68 -4.39 2.21
N VAL A 50 -4.97 -5.58 1.68
CA VAL A 50 -6.13 -5.85 0.82
C VAL A 50 -7.13 -6.84 1.41
N GLY A 51 -6.87 -7.38 2.60
CA GLY A 51 -7.73 -8.34 3.28
C GLY A 51 -7.63 -8.24 4.81
N GLN A 52 -8.77 -8.20 5.50
CA GLN A 52 -8.84 -8.20 6.96
C GLN A 52 -9.89 -9.20 7.42
N GLY A 53 -9.61 -9.85 8.55
CA GLY A 53 -10.59 -10.67 9.25
C GLY A 53 -11.73 -9.86 9.87
N PRO A 54 -12.83 -10.51 10.30
CA PRO A 54 -13.92 -9.84 11.01
C PRO A 54 -13.39 -9.05 12.21
N MET A 55 -13.89 -7.84 12.43
CA MET A 55 -13.51 -6.91 13.50
C MET A 55 -12.05 -6.41 13.45
N GLU A 56 -11.28 -6.71 12.40
CA GLU A 56 -9.94 -6.21 12.17
C GLU A 56 -9.90 -5.07 11.16
N ARG A 57 -8.79 -4.30 11.16
CA ARG A 57 -8.53 -3.21 10.21
C ARG A 57 -7.34 -3.55 9.30
N GLY A 58 -7.28 -2.88 8.17
CA GLY A 58 -6.01 -2.66 7.46
C GLY A 58 -5.09 -1.73 8.23
N TYR A 59 -4.01 -1.27 7.61
CA TYR A 59 -3.08 -0.33 8.24
C TYR A 59 -3.76 0.98 8.60
N HIS A 60 -3.42 1.52 9.77
CA HIS A 60 -4.06 2.71 10.36
C HIS A 60 -4.04 3.91 9.43
N ILE A 61 -2.97 4.11 8.66
CA ILE A 61 -2.79 5.29 7.81
C ILE A 61 -3.98 5.55 6.87
N PHE A 62 -4.63 4.52 6.36
CA PHE A 62 -5.78 4.68 5.46
C PHE A 62 -6.99 5.29 6.18
N TYR A 63 -7.28 4.85 7.40
CA TYR A 63 -8.37 5.38 8.23
C TYR A 63 -8.01 6.78 8.74
N GLN A 64 -6.78 6.97 9.17
CA GLN A 64 -6.23 8.24 9.63
C GLN A 64 -6.32 9.31 8.53
N MET A 65 -5.99 9.01 7.28
CA MET A 65 -6.16 9.93 6.15
C MET A 65 -7.63 10.33 5.95
N CYS A 66 -8.53 9.35 5.99
CA CYS A 66 -9.96 9.61 5.80
C CYS A 66 -10.52 10.53 6.89
N GLN A 67 -9.99 10.48 8.12
CA GLN A 67 -10.42 11.32 9.24
C GLN A 67 -9.62 12.63 9.34
N GLY A 68 -8.30 12.56 9.22
CA GLY A 68 -7.38 13.62 9.63
C GLY A 68 -7.03 14.66 8.56
N LEU A 69 -7.17 14.36 7.26
CA LEU A 69 -6.98 15.35 6.20
C LEU A 69 -8.03 16.46 6.28
N SER A 70 -7.64 17.69 5.98
CA SER A 70 -8.55 18.83 5.89
C SER A 70 -9.57 18.62 4.76
N SER A 71 -10.71 19.32 4.83
CA SER A 71 -11.74 19.27 3.79
C SER A 71 -11.20 19.65 2.40
N ALA A 72 -10.26 20.62 2.36
CA ALA A 72 -9.63 21.03 1.10
C ALA A 72 -8.71 19.94 0.53
N GLU A 73 -7.91 19.27 1.38
CA GLU A 73 -7.05 18.16 0.96
C GLU A 73 -7.89 16.96 0.52
N LYS A 74 -8.94 16.59 1.28
CA LYS A 74 -9.88 15.53 0.89
C LYS A 74 -10.53 15.80 -0.46
N SER A 75 -10.96 17.05 -0.69
CA SER A 75 -11.56 17.45 -1.98
C SER A 75 -10.58 17.31 -3.14
N LYS A 76 -9.33 17.73 -2.97
CA LYS A 76 -8.28 17.59 -4.01
C LYS A 76 -7.99 16.13 -4.35
N LEU A 77 -7.96 15.25 -3.36
CA LEU A 77 -7.76 13.81 -3.56
C LEU A 77 -9.04 13.10 -4.04
N GLY A 78 -10.20 13.72 -3.92
CA GLY A 78 -11.50 13.07 -4.09
C GLY A 78 -11.77 12.03 -3.00
N LEU A 79 -11.11 12.17 -1.83
CA LEU A 79 -11.14 11.19 -0.76
C LEU A 79 -12.51 11.17 -0.09
N GLN A 80 -13.09 9.99 0.00
CA GLN A 80 -14.37 9.70 0.63
C GLN A 80 -14.17 9.20 2.08
N PRO A 81 -15.23 9.10 2.89
CA PRO A 81 -15.15 8.40 4.17
C PRO A 81 -14.66 6.96 4.02
N ALA A 82 -13.97 6.43 5.02
CA ALA A 82 -13.40 5.08 5.00
C ALA A 82 -14.42 3.99 4.63
N THR A 83 -15.70 4.19 4.99
CA THR A 83 -16.82 3.29 4.65
C THR A 83 -17.12 3.18 3.15
N ALA A 84 -16.63 4.09 2.32
CA ALA A 84 -16.80 4.05 0.87
C ALA A 84 -15.77 3.16 0.15
N TYR A 85 -14.75 2.67 0.87
CA TYR A 85 -13.67 1.89 0.29
C TYR A 85 -13.77 0.41 0.63
N LYS A 86 -13.97 -0.43 -0.40
CA LYS A 86 -14.06 -1.89 -0.26
C LYS A 86 -12.88 -2.49 0.50
N MET A 87 -11.70 -1.90 0.33
CA MET A 87 -10.47 -2.34 0.99
C MET A 87 -10.51 -2.12 2.52
N LEU A 88 -11.28 -1.14 3.02
CA LEU A 88 -11.28 -0.74 4.43
C LEU A 88 -12.44 -1.32 5.26
N ILE A 89 -13.49 -1.82 4.58
CA ILE A 89 -14.72 -2.27 5.27
C ILE A 89 -14.79 -3.79 5.46
N GLN A 90 -13.78 -4.54 5.10
CA GLN A 90 -13.82 -6.02 5.12
C GLN A 90 -13.97 -6.57 6.55
N GLY A 91 -13.40 -5.90 7.55
CA GLY A 91 -13.60 -6.24 8.95
C GLY A 91 -14.98 -5.87 9.53
N GLY A 92 -15.83 -5.22 8.70
CA GLY A 92 -17.17 -4.75 9.09
C GLY A 92 -17.18 -3.32 9.62
N ALA A 93 -18.39 -2.74 9.73
CA ALA A 93 -18.57 -1.33 10.10
C ALA A 93 -17.98 -0.97 11.48
N ARG A 94 -18.03 -1.89 12.44
CA ARG A 94 -17.45 -1.69 13.78
C ARG A 94 -15.92 -1.64 13.78
N ALA A 95 -15.28 -2.25 12.79
CA ALA A 95 -13.83 -2.17 12.61
C ALA A 95 -13.41 -0.81 12.03
N VAL A 96 -14.26 -0.15 11.27
CA VAL A 96 -13.94 1.18 10.68
C VAL A 96 -13.93 2.27 11.74
N ASN A 97 -14.89 2.25 12.67
CA ASN A 97 -14.97 3.23 13.75
C ASN A 97 -14.75 2.51 15.08
N VAL A 98 -13.59 2.76 15.70
CA VAL A 98 -13.15 2.12 16.94
C VAL A 98 -13.05 3.18 18.01
N ASP A 99 -13.82 3.03 19.10
CA ASP A 99 -13.92 4.04 20.17
C ASP A 99 -12.59 4.35 20.86
N SER A 100 -11.68 3.37 20.91
CA SER A 100 -10.33 3.50 21.50
C SER A 100 -9.30 4.19 20.60
N ILE A 101 -9.63 4.48 19.32
CA ILE A 101 -8.71 5.03 18.32
C ILE A 101 -9.19 6.40 17.85
N ASP A 102 -8.37 7.43 18.03
CA ASP A 102 -8.60 8.77 17.44
C ASP A 102 -7.75 8.92 16.17
N ASP A 103 -8.26 8.41 15.06
CA ASP A 103 -7.59 8.45 13.75
C ASP A 103 -7.18 9.89 13.33
N ALA A 104 -7.96 10.91 13.68
CA ALA A 104 -7.65 12.29 13.31
C ALA A 104 -6.49 12.85 14.12
N LYS A 105 -6.42 12.53 15.42
CA LYS A 105 -5.30 12.91 16.30
C LYS A 105 -4.03 12.17 15.87
N ASP A 106 -4.12 10.85 15.69
CA ASP A 106 -3.00 10.02 15.33
C ASP A 106 -2.42 10.40 13.96
N PHE A 107 -3.26 10.83 13.01
CA PHE A 107 -2.81 11.38 11.74
C PHE A 107 -1.97 12.65 11.90
N ARG A 108 -2.40 13.58 12.78
CA ARG A 108 -1.61 14.80 13.04
C ARG A 108 -0.25 14.46 13.64
N GLU A 109 -0.20 13.51 14.56
CA GLU A 109 1.04 13.04 15.16
C GLU A 109 1.96 12.35 14.14
N ALA A 110 1.39 11.51 13.26
CA ALA A 110 2.13 10.88 12.18
C ALA A 110 2.72 11.93 11.21
N ARG A 111 1.94 12.93 10.80
CA ARG A 111 2.44 14.04 9.95
C ARG A 111 3.56 14.84 10.61
N ALA A 112 3.42 15.19 11.89
CA ALA A 112 4.47 15.88 12.63
C ALA A 112 5.75 15.04 12.71
N ALA A 113 5.62 13.74 12.97
CA ALA A 113 6.75 12.82 13.01
C ALA A 113 7.44 12.66 11.64
N MET A 114 6.69 12.62 10.53
CA MET A 114 7.25 12.64 9.17
C MET A 114 8.09 13.91 8.94
N THR A 115 7.57 15.08 9.32
CA THR A 115 8.31 16.34 9.22
C THR A 115 9.60 16.32 10.04
N THR A 116 9.58 15.73 11.23
CA THR A 116 10.75 15.61 12.10
C THR A 116 11.88 14.79 11.49
N VAL A 117 11.53 13.75 10.71
CA VAL A 117 12.53 12.92 9.99
C VAL A 117 12.93 13.50 8.65
N GLY A 118 12.39 14.66 8.26
CA GLY A 118 12.78 15.37 7.04
C GLY A 118 11.89 15.11 5.84
N ILE A 119 10.78 14.37 5.98
CA ILE A 119 9.77 14.21 4.93
C ILE A 119 8.96 15.50 4.86
N ASP A 120 9.19 16.30 3.85
CA ASP A 120 8.56 17.61 3.69
C ASP A 120 7.08 17.51 3.27
N ALA A 121 6.40 18.66 3.23
CA ALA A 121 4.96 18.72 2.92
C ALA A 121 4.62 18.23 1.50
N SER A 122 5.52 18.40 0.52
CA SER A 122 5.34 17.92 -0.85
C SER A 122 5.41 16.40 -0.90
N GLN A 123 6.44 15.82 -0.26
CA GLN A 123 6.62 14.38 -0.17
C GLN A 123 5.46 13.70 0.58
N GLN A 124 5.00 14.32 1.69
CA GLN A 124 3.80 13.84 2.40
C GLN A 124 2.56 13.87 1.50
N TRP A 125 2.40 14.93 0.71
CA TRP A 125 1.29 15.03 -0.23
C TRP A 125 1.33 13.94 -1.30
N GLU A 126 2.48 13.67 -1.89
CA GLU A 126 2.67 12.58 -2.87
C GLU A 126 2.36 11.21 -2.25
N LEU A 127 2.77 10.96 -0.99
CA LEU A 127 2.40 9.76 -0.26
C LEU A 127 0.87 9.63 -0.15
N PHE A 128 0.18 10.71 0.24
CA PHE A 128 -1.28 10.67 0.37
C PHE A 128 -1.98 10.51 -0.97
N GLN A 129 -1.43 11.06 -2.06
CA GLN A 129 -1.93 10.81 -3.41
C GLN A 129 -1.81 9.33 -3.79
N ILE A 130 -0.65 8.70 -3.55
CA ILE A 130 -0.46 7.27 -3.81
C ILE A 130 -1.47 6.44 -3.00
N LEU A 131 -1.60 6.69 -1.70
CA LEU A 131 -2.52 5.94 -0.83
C LEU A 131 -3.98 6.12 -1.25
N ALA A 132 -4.40 7.34 -1.59
CA ALA A 132 -5.73 7.61 -2.13
C ALA A 132 -5.96 6.89 -3.46
N GLY A 133 -4.95 6.87 -4.33
CA GLY A 133 -4.96 6.12 -5.58
C GLY A 133 -5.14 4.61 -5.38
N LEU A 134 -4.51 4.03 -4.34
CA LEU A 134 -4.68 2.63 -3.99
C LEU A 134 -6.10 2.34 -3.46
N LEU A 135 -6.69 3.25 -2.68
CA LEU A 135 -8.08 3.12 -2.22
C LEU A 135 -9.07 3.12 -3.39
N GLU A 136 -8.93 4.07 -4.31
CA GLU A 136 -9.76 4.16 -5.51
C GLU A 136 -9.55 2.94 -6.42
N LEU A 137 -8.33 2.48 -6.60
CA LEU A 137 -8.01 1.32 -7.42
C LEU A 137 -8.73 0.06 -6.94
N ASN A 138 -8.83 -0.15 -5.62
CA ASN A 138 -9.54 -1.30 -5.04
C ASN A 138 -11.07 -1.16 -5.11
N ASN A 139 -11.61 0.00 -5.44
CA ASN A 139 -13.01 0.23 -5.73
C ASN A 139 -13.38 -0.04 -7.20
N VAL A 140 -12.40 -0.30 -8.08
CA VAL A 140 -12.66 -0.64 -9.48
C VAL A 140 -13.46 -1.92 -9.59
N GLU A 141 -14.50 -1.89 -10.42
CA GLU A 141 -15.39 -3.01 -10.69
C GLU A 141 -15.18 -3.55 -12.09
N TRP A 142 -15.13 -4.86 -12.18
CA TRP A 142 -14.92 -5.57 -13.44
C TRP A 142 -16.17 -6.34 -13.84
N LYS A 143 -16.52 -6.30 -15.12
CA LYS A 143 -17.59 -7.11 -15.72
C LYS A 143 -17.03 -7.98 -16.84
N SER A 144 -17.59 -9.19 -16.98
CA SER A 144 -17.29 -10.06 -18.11
C SER A 144 -17.78 -9.44 -19.43
N THR A 145 -17.01 -9.59 -20.48
CA THR A 145 -17.41 -9.16 -21.83
C THR A 145 -18.25 -10.22 -22.55
N GLY A 146 -18.32 -11.44 -22.01
CA GLY A 146 -18.96 -12.59 -22.68
C GLY A 146 -18.21 -13.08 -23.93
N ARG A 147 -17.01 -12.56 -24.21
CA ARG A 147 -16.19 -12.87 -25.39
C ARG A 147 -15.04 -13.78 -25.00
N GLY A 148 -14.87 -14.88 -25.77
CA GLY A 148 -13.73 -15.77 -25.65
C GLY A 148 -13.83 -16.80 -24.51
N SER A 149 -13.06 -17.86 -24.61
CA SER A 149 -12.84 -18.82 -23.53
C SER A 149 -11.77 -18.29 -22.55
N ALA A 150 -11.93 -18.60 -21.27
CA ALA A 150 -10.93 -18.24 -20.26
C ALA A 150 -9.54 -18.73 -20.67
N GLY A 151 -8.57 -17.83 -20.71
CA GLY A 151 -7.19 -18.16 -21.06
C GLY A 151 -6.85 -18.07 -22.54
N ALA A 152 -7.68 -17.44 -23.38
CA ALA A 152 -7.32 -17.17 -24.77
C ALA A 152 -5.97 -16.45 -24.86
N THR A 153 -5.01 -17.02 -25.58
CA THR A 153 -3.67 -16.46 -25.79
C THR A 153 -3.59 -15.84 -27.18
N VAL A 154 -2.90 -14.70 -27.26
CA VAL A 154 -2.68 -13.98 -28.52
C VAL A 154 -1.20 -13.69 -28.68
N LYS A 155 -0.64 -13.97 -29.86
CA LYS A 155 0.74 -13.58 -30.20
C LYS A 155 0.80 -12.09 -30.53
N GLY A 156 1.82 -11.40 -30.02
CA GLY A 156 1.99 -9.95 -30.20
C GLY A 156 1.05 -9.13 -29.29
N VAL A 157 1.06 -7.81 -29.42
CA VAL A 157 0.19 -6.92 -28.64
C VAL A 157 -1.27 -7.12 -29.07
N PRO A 158 -2.14 -7.70 -28.22
CA PRO A 158 -3.52 -7.97 -28.62
C PRO A 158 -4.32 -6.67 -28.68
N SER A 159 -5.30 -6.65 -29.60
CA SER A 159 -6.29 -5.59 -29.60
C SER A 159 -7.22 -5.70 -28.38
N THR A 160 -7.84 -4.61 -27.99
CA THR A 160 -8.83 -4.58 -26.89
C THR A 160 -10.06 -5.51 -27.16
N ALA A 161 -10.22 -5.98 -28.40
CA ALA A 161 -11.30 -6.88 -28.79
C ALA A 161 -11.23 -8.26 -28.12
N VAL A 162 -10.05 -8.68 -27.64
CA VAL A 162 -9.85 -9.98 -26.97
C VAL A 162 -9.93 -9.89 -25.44
N MET A 163 -10.14 -8.72 -24.86
CA MET A 163 -10.29 -8.55 -23.42
C MET A 163 -11.54 -9.29 -22.93
N GLN A 164 -11.37 -10.15 -21.91
CA GLN A 164 -12.48 -10.91 -21.28
C GLN A 164 -13.17 -10.12 -20.16
N ALA A 165 -12.49 -9.15 -19.59
CA ALA A 165 -13.00 -8.27 -18.57
C ALA A 165 -12.88 -6.81 -19.01
N LYS A 166 -13.85 -6.00 -18.61
CA LYS A 166 -13.86 -4.54 -18.78
C LYS A 166 -14.25 -3.87 -17.48
N VAL A 167 -13.71 -2.69 -17.27
CA VAL A 167 -14.08 -1.85 -16.12
C VAL A 167 -15.53 -1.41 -16.27
N ALA A 168 -16.31 -1.61 -15.20
CA ALA A 168 -17.72 -1.20 -15.13
C ALA A 168 -17.87 0.27 -14.72
N ASN A 169 -16.98 0.76 -13.84
CA ASN A 169 -16.98 2.11 -13.27
C ASN A 169 -15.74 2.92 -13.71
N LYS A 170 -15.70 3.29 -14.99
CA LYS A 170 -14.54 3.96 -15.61
C LYS A 170 -14.08 5.23 -14.91
N ALA A 171 -14.99 5.99 -14.29
CA ALA A 171 -14.64 7.20 -13.56
C ALA A 171 -13.73 6.89 -12.34
N VAL A 172 -13.97 5.78 -11.66
CA VAL A 172 -13.14 5.31 -10.52
C VAL A 172 -11.76 4.90 -11.00
N LEU A 173 -11.66 4.16 -12.12
CA LEU A 173 -10.37 3.81 -12.71
C LEU A 173 -9.59 5.05 -13.15
N ALA A 174 -10.27 6.01 -13.78
CA ALA A 174 -9.65 7.26 -14.24
C ALA A 174 -9.10 8.06 -13.05
N LYS A 175 -9.85 8.12 -11.94
CA LYS A 175 -9.41 8.78 -10.71
C LYS A 175 -8.22 8.08 -10.07
N ALA A 176 -8.26 6.74 -9.97
CA ALA A 176 -7.13 5.96 -9.48
C ALA A 176 -5.87 6.19 -10.33
N ALA A 177 -6.01 6.16 -11.65
CA ALA A 177 -4.89 6.40 -12.58
C ALA A 177 -4.32 7.81 -12.44
N GLU A 178 -5.18 8.84 -12.34
CA GLU A 178 -4.76 10.23 -12.09
C GLU A 178 -3.91 10.34 -10.82
N LEU A 179 -4.40 9.80 -9.70
CA LEU A 179 -3.73 9.85 -8.41
C LEU A 179 -2.40 9.09 -8.39
N LEU A 180 -2.31 8.00 -9.16
CA LEU A 180 -1.10 7.18 -9.27
C LEU A 180 -0.15 7.65 -10.39
N GLY A 181 -0.49 8.73 -11.12
CA GLY A 181 0.31 9.20 -12.25
C GLY A 181 0.34 8.23 -13.44
N LEU A 182 -0.71 7.42 -13.61
CA LEU A 182 -0.82 6.39 -14.64
C LEU A 182 -1.82 6.80 -15.73
N ARG A 183 -1.75 6.15 -16.90
CA ARG A 183 -2.72 6.32 -17.98
C ARG A 183 -3.97 5.47 -17.71
N SER A 184 -5.15 6.06 -17.88
CA SER A 184 -6.44 5.39 -17.67
C SER A 184 -7.05 4.80 -18.94
N ASP A 185 -6.46 5.03 -20.12
CA ASP A 185 -7.01 4.55 -21.40
C ASP A 185 -6.97 3.02 -21.51
N SER A 186 -7.71 2.49 -22.47
CA SER A 186 -7.77 1.05 -22.76
C SER A 186 -6.68 0.59 -23.73
N GLY A 187 -5.73 1.46 -24.08
CA GLY A 187 -4.59 1.10 -24.93
C GLY A 187 -3.55 0.26 -24.18
N PRO A 188 -2.55 -0.30 -24.88
CA PRO A 188 -1.56 -1.19 -24.30
C PRO A 188 -0.77 -0.64 -23.10
N LEU A 189 -0.68 0.67 -22.98
CA LEU A 189 -0.04 1.36 -21.85
C LEU A 189 -1.03 1.84 -20.78
N GLY A 190 -2.34 1.65 -21.01
CA GLY A 190 -3.38 2.08 -20.08
C GLY A 190 -3.61 1.08 -18.95
N LEU A 191 -3.99 1.60 -17.80
CA LEU A 191 -4.18 0.80 -16.58
C LEU A 191 -5.25 -0.29 -16.75
N GLU A 192 -6.37 -0.02 -17.45
CA GLU A 192 -7.40 -1.02 -17.74
C GLU A 192 -6.81 -2.22 -18.49
N TYR A 193 -6.00 -1.95 -19.53
CA TYR A 193 -5.36 -3.00 -20.30
C TYR A 193 -4.36 -3.81 -19.48
N GLN A 194 -3.47 -3.15 -18.76
CA GLN A 194 -2.44 -3.78 -17.94
C GLN A 194 -3.01 -4.68 -16.84
N LEU A 195 -4.16 -4.30 -16.27
CA LEU A 195 -4.87 -5.08 -15.25
C LEU A 195 -5.75 -6.19 -15.82
N SER A 196 -6.05 -6.19 -17.11
CA SER A 196 -6.90 -7.19 -17.78
C SER A 196 -6.14 -8.16 -18.69
N MET A 197 -4.86 -7.91 -18.88
CA MET A 197 -3.99 -8.74 -19.74
C MET A 197 -2.72 -9.12 -18.98
N ARG A 198 -2.33 -10.38 -19.09
CA ARG A 198 -1.06 -10.88 -18.52
C ARG A 198 -0.11 -11.26 -19.62
N MET A 199 1.08 -10.67 -19.62
CA MET A 199 2.19 -11.08 -20.47
C MET A 199 2.80 -12.38 -19.94
N ASN A 200 3.04 -13.35 -20.80
CA ASN A 200 3.68 -14.61 -20.46
C ASN A 200 5.10 -14.66 -21.06
N ASP A 201 6.10 -14.49 -20.20
CA ASP A 201 7.51 -14.48 -20.60
C ASP A 201 8.05 -15.86 -21.03
N SER A 202 7.34 -16.95 -20.72
CA SER A 202 7.79 -18.31 -21.08
C SER A 202 7.91 -18.52 -22.58
N ALA A 203 7.34 -17.63 -23.39
CA ALA A 203 7.43 -17.66 -24.84
C ALA A 203 8.70 -17.00 -25.41
N SER A 204 9.55 -16.42 -24.57
CA SER A 204 10.76 -15.70 -25.02
C SER A 204 11.77 -16.59 -25.73
N LYS A 205 11.72 -17.92 -25.55
CA LYS A 205 12.53 -18.89 -26.30
C LYS A 205 12.19 -18.97 -27.80
N THR A 206 11.01 -18.48 -28.21
CA THR A 206 10.56 -18.44 -29.61
C THR A 206 10.48 -17.03 -30.19
N GLY A 207 10.91 -16.01 -29.45
CA GLY A 207 10.91 -14.59 -29.89
C GLY A 207 9.52 -13.94 -30.01
N SER A 208 8.42 -14.61 -29.60
CA SER A 208 7.07 -14.05 -29.64
C SER A 208 6.51 -13.88 -28.24
N VAL A 209 6.08 -12.66 -27.89
CA VAL A 209 5.39 -12.35 -26.63
C VAL A 209 3.94 -12.88 -26.72
N ILE A 210 3.53 -13.65 -25.72
CA ILE A 210 2.16 -14.15 -25.61
C ILE A 210 1.43 -13.40 -24.51
N TYR A 211 0.26 -12.85 -24.82
CA TYR A 211 -0.64 -12.22 -23.85
C TYR A 211 -1.82 -13.14 -23.55
N ARG A 212 -2.21 -13.18 -22.29
CA ARG A 212 -3.40 -13.90 -21.81
C ARG A 212 -4.41 -12.91 -21.27
N ALA A 213 -5.64 -12.96 -21.76
CA ALA A 213 -6.74 -12.19 -21.21
C ALA A 213 -7.17 -12.74 -19.84
N LEU A 214 -7.36 -11.84 -18.90
CA LEU A 214 -7.79 -12.14 -17.53
C LEU A 214 -9.31 -12.01 -17.42
N ASP A 215 -9.91 -12.88 -16.62
CA ASP A 215 -11.32 -12.76 -16.21
C ASP A 215 -11.49 -11.70 -15.08
N PRO A 216 -12.74 -11.34 -14.73
CA PRO A 216 -12.98 -10.32 -13.69
C PRO A 216 -12.41 -10.65 -12.30
N VAL A 217 -12.28 -11.93 -11.94
CA VAL A 217 -11.66 -12.36 -10.66
C VAL A 217 -10.16 -12.11 -10.72
N GLN A 218 -9.52 -12.59 -11.78
CA GLN A 218 -8.09 -12.41 -12.01
C GLN A 218 -7.69 -10.94 -12.14
N CYS A 219 -8.56 -10.07 -12.68
CA CYS A 219 -8.33 -8.63 -12.72
C CYS A 219 -8.33 -8.03 -11.30
N ARG A 220 -9.21 -8.48 -10.41
CA ARG A 220 -9.19 -8.06 -8.99
C ARG A 220 -7.92 -8.55 -8.29
N ASP A 221 -7.49 -9.77 -8.56
CA ASP A 221 -6.23 -10.30 -8.01
C ASP A 221 -5.01 -9.49 -8.49
N ALA A 222 -5.03 -9.04 -9.75
CA ALA A 222 -4.00 -8.15 -10.30
C ALA A 222 -3.99 -6.79 -9.58
N ILE A 223 -5.15 -6.21 -9.29
CA ILE A 223 -5.27 -4.99 -8.47
C ILE A 223 -4.71 -5.23 -7.06
N ALA A 224 -5.08 -6.32 -6.42
CA ALA A 224 -4.59 -6.65 -5.08
C ALA A 224 -3.06 -6.84 -5.07
N ALA A 225 -2.50 -7.48 -6.10
CA ALA A 225 -1.06 -7.65 -6.25
C ALA A 225 -0.34 -6.30 -6.43
N LEU A 226 -0.84 -5.43 -7.31
CA LEU A 226 -0.30 -4.09 -7.53
C LEU A 226 -0.37 -3.25 -6.25
N THR A 227 -1.51 -3.27 -5.56
CA THR A 227 -1.71 -2.55 -4.30
C THR A 227 -0.69 -2.98 -3.23
N LYS A 228 -0.52 -4.29 -3.03
CA LYS A 228 0.44 -4.85 -2.08
C LYS A 228 1.89 -4.47 -2.42
N HIS A 229 2.22 -4.51 -3.70
CA HIS A 229 3.58 -4.16 -4.16
C HIS A 229 3.85 -2.67 -3.98
N THR A 230 2.95 -1.80 -4.42
CA THR A 230 3.10 -0.34 -4.27
C THR A 230 3.20 0.06 -2.81
N TYR A 231 2.33 -0.48 -1.95
CA TYR A 231 2.40 -0.19 -0.51
C TYR A 231 3.72 -0.64 0.13
N SER A 232 4.23 -1.81 -0.28
CA SER A 232 5.54 -2.29 0.18
C SER A 232 6.66 -1.32 -0.19
N ILE A 233 6.66 -0.79 -1.42
CA ILE A 233 7.65 0.21 -1.87
C ILE A 233 7.53 1.50 -1.04
N VAL A 234 6.30 1.96 -0.78
CA VAL A 234 6.07 3.12 0.09
C VAL A 234 6.64 2.89 1.49
N PHE A 235 6.38 1.72 2.08
CA PHE A 235 6.90 1.37 3.40
C PHE A 235 8.43 1.32 3.42
N ASP A 236 9.04 0.67 2.43
CA ASP A 236 10.50 0.58 2.30
C ASP A 236 11.13 1.97 2.13
N TRP A 237 10.49 2.86 1.34
CA TRP A 237 10.93 4.24 1.18
C TRP A 237 10.90 5.02 2.51
N LEU A 238 9.88 4.83 3.34
CA LEU A 238 9.81 5.45 4.68
C LEU A 238 10.99 5.01 5.56
N ILE A 239 11.40 3.74 5.48
CA ILE A 239 12.57 3.23 6.21
C ILE A 239 13.86 3.90 5.73
N VAL A 240 13.99 4.11 4.41
CA VAL A 240 15.14 4.85 3.85
C VAL A 240 15.18 6.28 4.40
N GLN A 241 14.05 7.00 4.43
CA GLN A 241 14.01 8.37 4.99
C GLN A 241 14.42 8.41 6.46
N ILE A 242 13.98 7.43 7.26
CA ILE A 242 14.39 7.32 8.66
C ILE A 242 15.90 7.10 8.76
N ASN A 243 16.44 6.15 8.02
CA ASN A 243 17.85 5.81 8.06
C ASN A 243 18.74 6.98 7.61
N ASP A 244 18.31 7.72 6.59
CA ASP A 244 19.02 8.92 6.13
C ASP A 244 19.09 10.01 7.23
N ARG A 245 18.06 10.10 8.06
CA ARG A 245 18.04 11.05 9.19
C ARG A 245 18.85 10.57 10.39
N LEU A 246 18.95 9.27 10.59
CA LEU A 246 19.60 8.64 11.75
C LEU A 246 21.08 8.29 11.51
N LYS A 247 21.57 8.38 10.30
CA LYS A 247 22.96 8.05 9.98
C LYS A 247 23.95 8.93 10.73
N PRO A 248 25.12 8.40 11.12
CA PRO A 248 26.20 9.19 11.70
C PRO A 248 26.61 10.37 10.79
N GLU A 249 27.12 11.44 11.40
CA GLU A 249 27.75 12.54 10.65
C GLU A 249 29.07 12.05 10.01
N MET A 250 29.53 12.79 9.00
CA MET A 250 30.77 12.45 8.30
C MET A 250 31.97 12.51 9.29
N GLY A 251 32.70 11.41 9.39
CA GLY A 251 33.83 11.25 10.32
C GLY A 251 33.48 10.57 11.63
N ASP A 252 32.22 10.31 11.91
CA ASP A 252 31.75 9.58 13.09
C ASP A 252 31.50 8.10 12.80
N ASP A 253 32.51 7.41 12.24
CA ASP A 253 32.43 5.98 11.95
C ASP A 253 32.16 5.17 13.23
N PRO A 254 31.07 4.40 13.28
CA PRO A 254 30.69 3.66 14.49
C PRO A 254 31.66 2.51 14.75
N GLN A 255 32.03 2.33 16.04
CA GLN A 255 32.91 1.26 16.49
C GLN A 255 32.16 0.05 17.04
N SER A 256 30.95 0.29 17.54
CA SER A 256 30.06 -0.73 18.13
C SER A 256 28.60 -0.33 18.01
N TYR A 257 27.70 -1.27 18.29
CA TYR A 257 26.28 -0.98 18.35
C TYR A 257 25.57 -1.81 19.44
N ILE A 258 24.44 -1.30 19.90
CA ILE A 258 23.45 -2.05 20.67
C ILE A 258 22.26 -2.31 19.75
N GLY A 259 21.93 -3.60 19.55
CA GLY A 259 20.79 -4.02 18.73
C GLY A 259 19.54 -4.18 19.58
N ILE A 260 18.43 -3.62 19.14
CA ILE A 260 17.10 -3.80 19.73
C ILE A 260 16.23 -4.48 18.68
N LEU A 261 15.82 -5.71 18.95
CA LEU A 261 14.91 -6.47 18.10
C LEU A 261 13.49 -6.34 18.65
N ASP A 262 12.59 -5.86 17.82
CA ASP A 262 11.16 -5.76 18.09
C ASP A 262 10.41 -6.53 17.00
N ILE A 263 9.87 -7.68 17.35
CA ILE A 263 9.11 -8.55 16.46
C ILE A 263 7.71 -8.78 17.04
N PHE A 264 6.75 -9.08 16.17
CA PHE A 264 5.41 -9.45 16.62
C PHE A 264 5.45 -10.75 17.42
N GLY A 265 4.60 -10.83 18.47
CA GLY A 265 4.48 -11.99 19.32
C GLY A 265 3.73 -13.16 18.66
N PHE A 266 3.60 -14.27 19.35
CA PHE A 266 2.76 -15.37 18.92
C PHE A 266 1.28 -14.95 18.93
N GLU A 267 0.58 -15.19 17.84
CA GLU A 267 -0.88 -15.11 17.79
C GLU A 267 -1.46 -16.51 18.03
N ILE A 268 -2.36 -16.60 18.99
CA ILE A 268 -3.12 -17.84 19.25
C ILE A 268 -4.37 -17.74 18.38
N PHE A 269 -4.46 -18.61 17.39
CA PHE A 269 -5.66 -18.74 16.56
C PHE A 269 -6.64 -19.70 17.27
N GLU A 270 -7.89 -19.28 17.45
CA GLU A 270 -8.97 -20.19 17.81
C GLU A 270 -9.25 -21.09 16.59
N HIS A 271 -9.28 -22.40 16.81
CA HIS A 271 -9.51 -23.43 15.78
C HIS A 271 -10.95 -23.46 15.30
#